data_6808051d4d336acb0e165a1e25edaffa
#
_entry.id   6808051d4d336acb0e165a1e25edaffa
#
_cell.length_a   1.000
_cell.length_b   1.000
_cell.length_c   1.000
_cell.angle_alpha   90.00
_cell.angle_beta   90.00
_cell.angle_gamma   90.00
#
_symmetry.space_group_name_H-M   'P 1'
#
loop_
_entity.id
_entity.type
_entity.pdbx_description
1 polymer ?
#
loop_
_entity_poly.entity_id
_entity_poly.type
_entity_poly.pdbx_seq_one_letter_code
_entity_poly.pdbx_strand_id
1 'polypeptide(L)'
;TEGYLPVSENAEVEEAEAGEIEGIQRKAIESSGNYKREQLVSYALQFVGGPYRYGGSDPRTGTDCSGFTRYVYQHGLGISLNRSSGSQASQGTAVSASDMQPGDLLFYGSGKGINHVAMYIGDGKIVHASTEATGIKVSNWNYRNPVKIVSMLG
;
A
#
# COMPACT_ATOMS: atom_id res chain seq x y z
N THR A 1 -3.49 -3.38 -11.08
CA THR A 1 -3.33 -3.04 -11.71
C THR A 1 -3.24 -2.98 -12.20
N GLU A 2 -3.26 -3.26 -11.70
CA GLU A 2 -3.08 -3.00 -12.35
C GLU A 2 -2.78 -2.88 -12.49
N GLY A 3 -2.54 -3.12 -11.85
CA GLY A 3 -2.07 -2.88 -12.09
C GLY A 3 -1.99 -3.18 -11.88
N TYR A 4 -1.67 -3.54 -11.15
CA TYR A 4 -1.49 -3.62 -11.26
C TYR A 4 -1.63 -4.07 -11.68
N LEU A 5 -1.69 -4.46 -11.48
CA LEU A 5 -1.62 -4.60 -12.19
C LEU A 5 -1.99 -4.98 -12.32
N PRO A 6 -2.22 -5.28 -11.95
CA PRO A 6 -2.30 -5.39 -12.33
C PRO A 6 -2.63 -5.60 -12.58
N VAL A 7 -2.65 -6.03 -11.88
CA VAL A 7 -2.69 -5.98 -12.53
C VAL A 7 -3.26 -6.05 -12.88
N SER A 8 -3.63 -6.26 -12.49
CA SER A 8 -3.80 -6.04 -13.19
C SER A 8 -4.38 -5.73 -13.56
N GLU A 9 -4.69 -5.61 -13.15
CA GLU A 9 -4.82 -5.09 -13.75
C GLU A 9 -4.93 -4.96 -14.35
N ASN A 10 -5.10 -5.32 -13.83
CA ASN A 10 -5.01 -5.10 -14.64
C ASN A 10 -5.02 -5.46 -15.14
N ALA A 11 -4.97 -5.79 -14.90
CA ALA A 11 -4.71 -6.13 -15.58
C ALA A 11 -4.57 -6.18 -16.28
N GLU A 12 -4.90 -6.11 -16.26
CA GLU A 12 -4.76 -6.04 -17.44
C GLU A 12 -3.88 -5.61 -18.37
N VAL A 13 -3.42 -6.06 -18.40
CA VAL A 13 -2.30 -5.73 -19.28
C VAL A 13 -2.29 -6.71 -20.43
N GLU A 14 -2.16 -6.21 -21.62
CA GLU A 14 -2.13 -7.03 -22.82
C GLU A 14 -0.89 -7.89 -22.86
N GLU A 15 -1.04 -9.10 -23.33
CA GLU A 15 0.05 -10.03 -23.47
C GLU A 15 1.12 -9.48 -24.42
N ALA A 16 0.67 -8.93 -25.53
CA ALA A 16 1.57 -8.42 -26.55
C ALA A 16 2.42 -7.27 -26.05
N GLU A 17 1.95 -6.64 -24.97
CA GLU A 17 2.64 -5.49 -24.41
C GLU A 17 3.42 -5.82 -23.16
N ALA A 18 3.46 -7.07 -22.77
CA ALA A 18 4.12 -7.45 -21.52
C ALA A 18 5.59 -7.06 -21.52
N GLY A 19 6.28 -7.30 -22.60
CA GLY A 19 7.70 -6.94 -22.69
C GLY A 19 7.91 -5.45 -22.67
N GLU A 20 7.03 -4.72 -23.31
CA GLU A 20 7.10 -3.26 -23.37
C GLU A 20 6.86 -2.68 -21.97
N ILE A 21 5.85 -3.20 -21.28
CA ILE A 21 5.54 -2.75 -19.93
C ILE A 21 6.68 -3.06 -19.00
N GLU A 22 7.27 -4.23 -19.15
CA GLU A 22 8.42 -4.63 -18.35
C GLU A 22 9.59 -3.67 -18.57
N GLY A 23 9.82 -3.29 -19.82
CA GLY A 23 10.86 -2.34 -20.15
C GLY A 23 10.63 -0.98 -19.56
N ILE A 24 9.38 -0.52 -19.59
CA ILE A 24 9.00 0.75 -18.99
C ILE A 24 9.21 0.73 -17.48
N GLN A 25 8.79 -0.35 -16.83
CA GLN A 25 8.98 -0.50 -15.39
C GLN A 25 10.45 -0.51 -15.02
N ARG A 26 11.25 -1.25 -15.77
CA ARG A 26 12.68 -1.32 -15.51
C ARG A 26 13.34 0.04 -15.65
N LYS A 27 12.94 0.77 -16.68
CA LYS A 27 13.46 2.11 -16.93
C LYS A 27 13.08 3.06 -15.81
N ALA A 28 11.83 3.00 -15.36
CA ALA A 28 11.36 3.83 -14.28
C ALA A 28 12.10 3.50 -12.98
N ILE A 29 12.33 2.23 -12.71
CA ILE A 29 13.08 1.78 -11.56
C ILE A 29 14.49 2.35 -11.58
N GLU A 30 15.15 2.24 -12.72
CA GLU A 30 16.53 2.70 -12.85
C GLU A 30 16.64 4.20 -12.71
N SER A 31 15.69 4.94 -13.29
CA SER A 31 15.79 6.38 -13.31
C SER A 31 15.31 7.02 -12.01
N SER A 32 14.42 6.37 -11.29
CA SER A 32 13.80 6.97 -10.10
C SER A 32 14.27 6.35 -8.78
N GLY A 33 14.96 5.22 -8.83
CA GLY A 33 15.34 4.51 -7.62
C GLY A 33 14.17 3.87 -6.90
N ASN A 34 13.08 3.58 -7.62
CA ASN A 34 11.84 3.11 -7.04
C ASN A 34 11.68 1.61 -7.01
N TYR A 35 12.74 0.86 -7.18
CA TYR A 35 12.64 -0.58 -7.23
C TYR A 35 11.97 -1.16 -5.98
N LYS A 36 12.38 -0.67 -4.81
CA LYS A 36 11.83 -1.15 -3.55
C LYS A 36 10.33 -0.85 -3.45
N ARG A 37 9.94 0.33 -3.90
CA ARG A 37 8.54 0.74 -3.85
C ARG A 37 7.67 -0.10 -4.76
N GLU A 38 8.14 -0.36 -5.97
CA GLU A 38 7.42 -1.21 -6.92
C GLU A 38 7.26 -2.62 -6.36
N GLN A 39 8.32 -3.16 -5.80
CA GLN A 39 8.32 -4.49 -5.23
C GLN A 39 7.33 -4.58 -4.08
N LEU A 40 7.32 -3.57 -3.23
CA LEU A 40 6.44 -3.52 -2.07
C LEU A 40 4.97 -3.48 -2.47
N VAL A 41 4.63 -2.62 -3.44
CA VAL A 41 3.26 -2.48 -3.92
C VAL A 41 2.80 -3.78 -4.59
N SER A 42 3.64 -4.36 -5.41
CA SER A 42 3.35 -5.61 -6.08
C SER A 42 3.04 -6.71 -5.07
N TYR A 43 3.83 -6.76 -4.02
CA TYR A 43 3.64 -7.74 -2.96
C TYR A 43 2.30 -7.50 -2.24
N ALA A 44 2.00 -6.23 -1.94
CA ALA A 44 0.77 -5.89 -1.25
C ALA A 44 -0.47 -6.26 -2.07
N LEU A 45 -0.41 -6.02 -3.38
CA LEU A 45 -1.57 -6.21 -4.25
C LEU A 45 -2.01 -7.66 -4.39
N GLN A 46 -1.10 -8.61 -4.16
CA GLN A 46 -1.48 -10.01 -4.26
C GLN A 46 -2.45 -10.42 -3.15
N PHE A 47 -2.58 -9.63 -2.10
CA PHE A 47 -3.47 -9.94 -0.99
C PHE A 47 -4.86 -9.34 -1.12
N VAL A 48 -5.12 -8.59 -2.20
CA VAL A 48 -6.45 -8.01 -2.43
C VAL A 48 -7.47 -9.15 -2.49
N GLY A 49 -8.56 -8.98 -1.76
CA GLY A 49 -9.57 -10.03 -1.61
C GLY A 49 -9.40 -10.84 -0.35
N GLY A 50 -8.29 -10.67 0.36
CA GLY A 50 -8.06 -11.37 1.61
C GLY A 50 -8.96 -10.86 2.73
N PRO A 51 -9.10 -11.63 3.82
CA PRO A 51 -10.06 -11.31 4.86
C PRO A 51 -9.55 -10.26 5.84
N TYR A 52 -10.47 -9.48 6.38
CA TYR A 52 -10.20 -8.55 7.47
C TYR A 52 -10.52 -9.23 8.80
N ARG A 53 -9.66 -9.01 9.80
CA ARG A 53 -9.93 -9.49 11.14
C ARG A 53 -9.31 -8.51 12.14
N TYR A 54 -10.13 -7.97 13.02
CA TYR A 54 -9.65 -7.04 14.02
C TYR A 54 -8.57 -7.71 14.89
N GLY A 55 -7.43 -7.06 15.03
CA GLY A 55 -6.31 -7.61 15.77
C GLY A 55 -5.49 -8.63 15.02
N GLY A 56 -5.91 -9.02 13.81
CA GLY A 56 -5.17 -9.97 12.99
C GLY A 56 -3.99 -9.34 12.30
N SER A 57 -3.02 -10.16 11.91
CA SER A 57 -1.79 -9.67 11.31
C SER A 57 -1.30 -10.51 10.14
N ASP A 58 -2.13 -11.40 9.60
CA ASP A 58 -1.79 -12.22 8.44
C ASP A 58 -2.86 -12.00 7.37
N PRO A 59 -2.49 -11.38 6.22
CA PRO A 59 -3.49 -11.04 5.20
C PRO A 59 -4.13 -12.26 4.53
N ARG A 60 -3.61 -13.46 4.75
CA ARG A 60 -4.19 -14.67 4.18
C ARG A 60 -5.26 -15.26 5.06
N THR A 61 -5.22 -15.00 6.35
CA THR A 61 -6.16 -15.58 7.31
C THR A 61 -6.99 -14.54 8.03
N GLY A 62 -6.58 -13.28 7.97
CA GLY A 62 -7.30 -12.16 8.57
C GLY A 62 -6.34 -11.16 9.16
N THR A 63 -6.47 -9.91 8.75
CA THR A 63 -5.60 -8.84 9.25
C THR A 63 -6.40 -7.57 9.40
N ASP A 64 -5.99 -6.72 10.35
CA ASP A 64 -6.52 -5.37 10.41
C ASP A 64 -5.62 -4.44 9.58
N CYS A 65 -5.93 -3.13 9.58
CA CYS A 65 -5.26 -2.20 8.68
C CYS A 65 -3.76 -2.09 8.96
N SER A 66 -3.39 -1.96 10.21
CA SER A 66 -1.98 -1.81 10.57
C SER A 66 -1.24 -3.15 10.53
N GLY A 67 -1.94 -4.24 10.79
CA GLY A 67 -1.36 -5.57 10.63
C GLY A 67 -1.00 -5.85 9.18
N PHE A 68 -1.83 -5.37 8.27
CA PHE A 68 -1.58 -5.52 6.83
C PHE A 68 -0.32 -4.76 6.39
N THR A 69 -0.23 -3.47 6.73
CA THR A 69 0.94 -2.68 6.34
C THR A 69 2.21 -3.23 6.99
N ARG A 70 2.09 -3.65 8.24
CA ARG A 70 3.23 -4.24 8.96
C ARG A 70 3.70 -5.53 8.28
N TYR A 71 2.77 -6.39 7.92
CA TYR A 71 3.09 -7.65 7.25
C TYR A 71 3.76 -7.41 5.90
N VAL A 72 3.20 -6.50 5.11
CA VAL A 72 3.72 -6.23 3.77
C VAL A 72 5.14 -5.67 3.84
N TYR A 73 5.39 -4.73 4.75
CA TYR A 73 6.73 -4.16 4.88
C TYR A 73 7.73 -5.19 5.39
N GLN A 74 7.32 -6.02 6.35
CA GLN A 74 8.21 -7.03 6.91
C GLN A 74 8.57 -8.10 5.89
N HIS A 75 7.58 -8.62 5.21
CA HIS A 75 7.81 -9.75 4.29
C HIS A 75 8.23 -9.29 2.91
N GLY A 76 7.87 -8.06 2.53
CA GLY A 76 8.26 -7.53 1.23
C GLY A 76 9.64 -6.93 1.21
N LEU A 77 10.04 -6.24 2.27
CA LEU A 77 11.30 -5.50 2.30
C LEU A 77 12.13 -5.77 3.56
N GLY A 78 11.64 -6.57 4.50
CA GLY A 78 12.37 -6.81 5.74
C GLY A 78 12.37 -5.64 6.70
N ILE A 79 11.44 -4.72 6.56
CA ILE A 79 11.35 -3.53 7.40
C ILE A 79 10.29 -3.75 8.46
N SER A 80 10.66 -3.59 9.73
CA SER A 80 9.74 -3.77 10.85
C SER A 80 8.98 -2.50 11.13
N LEU A 81 7.65 -2.58 11.07
CA LEU A 81 6.80 -1.46 11.44
C LEU A 81 6.22 -1.69 12.83
N ASN A 82 5.89 -0.60 13.50
CA ASN A 82 5.17 -0.68 14.77
C ASN A 82 3.79 -1.31 14.53
N ARG A 83 3.16 -1.82 15.60
CA ARG A 83 1.95 -2.62 15.44
C ARG A 83 0.70 -1.82 15.13
N SER A 84 0.53 -0.65 15.75
CA SER A 84 -0.72 0.11 15.60
C SER A 84 -0.58 1.20 14.55
N SER A 85 -1.71 1.63 13.98
CA SER A 85 -1.70 2.69 12.98
C SER A 85 -1.14 3.99 13.57
N GLY A 86 -1.54 4.33 14.81
CA GLY A 86 -1.04 5.53 15.46
C GLY A 86 0.47 5.53 15.62
N SER A 87 1.04 4.39 16.03
CA SER A 87 2.48 4.31 16.23
C SER A 87 3.23 4.25 14.90
N GLN A 88 2.63 3.66 13.87
CA GLN A 88 3.25 3.69 12.55
C GLN A 88 3.34 5.11 12.02
N ALA A 89 2.35 5.94 12.32
CA ALA A 89 2.33 7.33 11.87
C ALA A 89 3.50 8.14 12.42
N SER A 90 4.08 7.72 13.53
CA SER A 90 5.23 8.41 14.13
C SER A 90 6.56 7.85 13.67
N GLN A 91 6.55 6.81 12.84
CA GLN A 91 7.74 6.02 12.58
C GLN A 91 8.55 6.51 11.40
N GLY A 92 7.98 7.14 10.42
CA GLY A 92 8.71 7.52 9.22
C GLY A 92 8.82 9.03 9.08
N THR A 93 9.02 9.47 7.85
CA THR A 93 9.18 10.88 7.52
C THR A 93 7.90 11.39 6.87
N ALA A 94 7.36 12.49 7.39
CA ALA A 94 6.13 13.08 6.85
C ALA A 94 6.35 13.59 5.43
N VAL A 95 5.37 13.34 4.57
CA VAL A 95 5.40 13.84 3.19
C VAL A 95 4.06 14.48 2.88
N SER A 96 4.07 15.39 1.89
CA SER A 96 2.84 16.03 1.45
C SER A 96 2.11 15.12 0.46
N ALA A 97 0.82 15.39 0.25
CA ALA A 97 0.04 14.62 -0.71
C ALA A 97 0.61 14.73 -2.13
N SER A 98 1.16 15.89 -2.48
CA SER A 98 1.72 16.09 -3.81
C SER A 98 3.03 15.33 -4.00
N ASP A 99 3.67 14.93 -2.91
CA ASP A 99 4.96 14.23 -2.96
C ASP A 99 4.86 12.76 -2.63
N MET A 100 3.65 12.25 -2.37
CA MET A 100 3.55 10.85 -1.97
C MET A 100 3.86 9.93 -3.13
N GLN A 101 4.50 8.82 -2.80
CA GLN A 101 4.94 7.83 -3.77
C GLN A 101 4.42 6.45 -3.39
N PRO A 102 4.35 5.54 -4.36
CA PRO A 102 3.91 4.18 -4.03
C PRO A 102 4.70 3.59 -2.87
N GLY A 103 3.97 2.98 -1.94
CA GLY A 103 4.56 2.44 -0.73
C GLY A 103 4.43 3.36 0.47
N ASP A 104 4.19 4.65 0.26
CA ASP A 104 3.96 5.55 1.38
C ASP A 104 2.67 5.18 2.10
N LEU A 105 2.60 5.47 3.39
CA LEU A 105 1.45 5.13 4.20
C LEU A 105 0.61 6.36 4.49
N LEU A 106 -0.69 6.25 4.29
CA LEU A 106 -1.65 7.30 4.58
C LEU A 106 -2.41 6.93 5.85
N PHE A 107 -2.54 7.89 6.74
CA PHE A 107 -3.19 7.69 8.03
C PHE A 107 -4.45 8.52 8.11
N TYR A 108 -5.55 7.89 8.52
CA TYR A 108 -6.85 8.51 8.59
C TYR A 108 -7.31 8.52 10.05
N GLY A 109 -8.11 9.50 10.39
CA GLY A 109 -8.55 9.60 11.76
C GLY A 109 -9.60 10.67 11.95
N SER A 110 -9.88 10.94 13.21
CA SER A 110 -10.84 11.94 13.63
C SER A 110 -10.19 12.78 14.71
N GLY A 111 -10.99 13.63 15.37
CA GLY A 111 -10.49 14.41 16.50
C GLY A 111 -9.96 13.57 17.64
N LYS A 112 -10.24 12.27 17.64
CA LYS A 112 -9.72 11.36 18.66
C LYS A 112 -8.44 10.67 18.28
N GLY A 113 -7.89 10.97 17.11
CA GLY A 113 -6.63 10.41 16.68
C GLY A 113 -6.77 9.52 15.47
N ILE A 114 -5.66 8.86 15.13
CA ILE A 114 -5.56 8.00 13.95
C ILE A 114 -6.24 6.67 14.23
N ASN A 115 -7.10 6.23 13.29
CA ASN A 115 -7.81 4.97 13.44
C ASN A 115 -7.70 4.06 12.21
N HIS A 116 -6.94 4.47 11.19
CA HIS A 116 -6.82 3.66 9.97
C HIS A 116 -5.54 4.00 9.24
N VAL A 117 -4.99 3.01 8.52
CA VAL A 117 -3.80 3.20 7.70
C VAL A 117 -3.98 2.45 6.39
N ALA A 118 -3.43 3.02 5.32
CA ALA A 118 -3.48 2.44 3.98
C ALA A 118 -2.15 2.69 3.28
N MET A 119 -1.88 1.92 2.23
CA MET A 119 -0.67 2.07 1.44
C MET A 119 -0.99 2.65 0.09
N TYR A 120 -0.27 3.71 -0.30
CA TYR A 120 -0.42 4.31 -1.62
C TYR A 120 0.16 3.35 -2.67
N ILE A 121 -0.57 3.16 -3.75
CA ILE A 121 -0.11 2.28 -4.83
C ILE A 121 0.09 3.04 -6.14
N GLY A 122 -0.05 4.37 -6.10
CA GLY A 122 0.07 5.19 -7.29
C GLY A 122 -1.28 5.47 -7.92
N ASP A 123 -1.30 6.41 -8.82
CA ASP A 123 -2.48 6.70 -9.64
C ASP A 123 -3.70 7.09 -8.81
N GLY A 124 -3.47 7.70 -7.65
CA GLY A 124 -4.55 8.14 -6.77
C GLY A 124 -5.23 7.03 -6.01
N LYS A 125 -4.62 5.85 -5.89
CA LYS A 125 -5.23 4.69 -5.26
C LYS A 125 -4.44 4.22 -4.06
N ILE A 126 -5.16 3.57 -3.15
CA ILE A 126 -4.57 2.94 -1.97
C ILE A 126 -5.03 1.49 -1.91
N VAL A 127 -4.23 0.65 -1.24
CA VAL A 127 -4.64 -0.70 -0.87
C VAL A 127 -4.67 -0.76 0.65
N HIS A 128 -5.74 -1.35 1.20
CA HIS A 128 -5.89 -1.40 2.65
C HIS A 128 -6.81 -2.52 3.09
N ALA A 129 -6.59 -3.00 4.31
CA ALA A 129 -7.54 -3.90 4.97
C ALA A 129 -8.62 -3.01 5.58
N SER A 130 -9.80 -3.00 4.97
CA SER A 130 -10.80 -1.98 5.24
C SER A 130 -11.80 -2.39 6.33
N THR A 131 -12.66 -3.37 6.05
CA THR A 131 -13.66 -3.82 7.01
C THR A 131 -13.84 -5.33 6.86
N GLU A 132 -14.55 -5.92 7.83
CA GLU A 132 -14.86 -7.35 7.75
C GLU A 132 -15.72 -7.67 6.53
N ALA A 133 -16.56 -6.72 6.11
CA ALA A 133 -17.42 -6.93 4.96
C ALA A 133 -16.65 -6.89 3.64
N THR A 134 -15.59 -6.09 3.57
CA THR A 134 -14.87 -5.87 2.31
C THR A 134 -13.50 -6.52 2.26
N GLY A 135 -12.88 -6.77 3.41
CA GLY A 135 -11.53 -7.31 3.44
C GLY A 135 -10.51 -6.33 2.90
N ILE A 136 -9.47 -6.87 2.28
CA ILE A 136 -8.40 -6.07 1.67
C ILE A 136 -8.86 -5.64 0.29
N LYS A 137 -8.82 -4.34 0.03
CA LYS A 137 -9.37 -3.78 -1.21
C LYS A 137 -8.57 -2.57 -1.65
N VAL A 138 -8.83 -2.14 -2.89
CA VAL A 138 -8.28 -0.90 -3.44
C VAL A 138 -9.36 0.18 -3.38
N SER A 139 -8.98 1.38 -3.00
CA SER A 139 -9.89 2.52 -2.90
C SER A 139 -9.18 3.78 -3.41
N ASN A 140 -9.92 4.87 -3.56
CA ASN A 140 -9.30 6.16 -3.84
C ASN A 140 -8.60 6.65 -2.56
N TRP A 141 -7.44 7.29 -2.73
CA TRP A 141 -6.67 7.75 -1.57
C TRP A 141 -7.45 8.75 -0.72
N ASN A 142 -8.31 9.52 -1.36
CA ASN A 142 -9.08 10.56 -0.67
C ASN A 142 -10.53 10.18 -0.41
N TYR A 143 -10.81 8.88 -0.30
CA TYR A 143 -12.14 8.44 0.12
C TYR A 143 -12.46 8.94 1.53
N ARG A 144 -11.43 9.23 2.31
CA ARG A 144 -11.46 9.99 3.54
C ARG A 144 -10.30 10.98 3.45
N ASN A 145 -10.33 12.05 4.24
CA ASN A 145 -9.20 12.98 4.26
C ASN A 145 -8.10 12.41 5.16
N PRO A 146 -6.93 12.11 4.60
CA PRO A 146 -5.84 11.65 5.46
C PRO A 146 -5.35 12.76 6.35
N VAL A 147 -5.02 12.41 7.60
CA VAL A 147 -4.49 13.37 8.56
C VAL A 147 -2.98 13.40 8.53
N LYS A 148 -2.35 12.38 7.95
CA LYS A 148 -0.90 12.33 7.85
C LYS A 148 -0.51 11.35 6.76
N ILE A 149 0.60 11.64 6.08
CA ILE A 149 1.18 10.75 5.07
C ILE A 149 2.66 10.63 5.44
N VAL A 150 3.16 9.39 5.43
CA VAL A 150 4.51 9.11 5.93
C VAL A 150 5.23 8.21 4.95
N SER A 151 6.49 8.52 4.69
CA SER A 151 7.39 7.63 3.96
C SER A 151 8.20 6.82 4.97
N MET A 152 8.18 5.51 4.82
CA MET A 152 9.01 4.61 5.63
C MET A 152 10.34 4.31 4.94
N LEU A 153 10.49 4.78 3.73
CA LEU A 153 11.67 4.47 2.92
C LEU A 153 12.63 5.65 2.76
N GLY A 154 12.33 6.76 3.42
CA GLY A 154 13.23 7.90 3.42
C GLY A 154 12.84 9.01 2.44
#